data_846354090b7b116fa49246472cbde063
#
_entry.id   846354090b7b116fa49246472cbde063
#
_cell.length_a   1.000
_cell.length_b   1.000
_cell.length_c   1.000
_cell.angle_alpha   90.00
_cell.angle_beta   90.00
_cell.angle_gamma   90.00
#
_symmetry.space_group_name_H-M   'P 1'
#
loop_
_entity.id
_entity.type
_entity.pdbx_description
1 polymer ?
#
loop_
_entity_poly.entity_id
_entity_poly.type
_entity_poly.pdbx_seq_one_letter_code
_entity_poly.pdbx_strand_id
1 'polypeptide(L)'
;ARVGGPDQKDSYSDKIGDYQYTEVAIDYNAGYTAALCAMVEKYGGTSDPDFPPTETPKWDEFFMKASVNQSASSYTELKAFAMNHSAWPARTIKNLSYNYYFDISELVDAGYSINDVSVKIGYDQHSSDKGKISISDPIQYSGNIYYVKLSFADGSVVMPTGQSEHRSECQFRISIPDNIQGVWDPTNDYSYAGLEQGAKLEEMAGTIQNDILKEFMVRNT
;
A
#
# COMPACT_ATOMS: atom_id res chain seq x y z
N ALA A 1 10.73 -28.33 -6.44
CA ALA A 1 11.85 -29.22 -6.24
C ALA A 1 11.42 -30.41 -5.38
N ARG A 2 12.04 -31.52 -5.63
CA ARG A 2 11.74 -32.75 -4.93
C ARG A 2 12.90 -33.11 -4.03
N VAL A 3 12.60 -33.58 -2.85
CA VAL A 3 13.56 -34.05 -1.86
C VAL A 3 13.39 -35.55 -1.71
N GLY A 4 14.46 -36.23 -1.45
CA GLY A 4 14.50 -37.67 -1.41
C GLY A 4 15.04 -38.23 -2.74
N GLY A 5 14.19 -38.60 -3.64
CA GLY A 5 14.56 -39.30 -4.85
C GLY A 5 14.37 -40.80 -4.74
N PRO A 6 14.88 -41.59 -5.68
CA PRO A 6 14.68 -43.04 -5.65
C PRO A 6 15.38 -43.68 -4.47
N ASP A 7 14.86 -44.80 -4.03
CA ASP A 7 15.51 -45.66 -3.03
C ASP A 7 16.73 -46.40 -3.62
N GLN A 8 17.37 -47.24 -2.80
CA GLN A 8 18.55 -48.02 -3.25
C GLN A 8 18.29 -49.00 -4.42
N LYS A 9 17.02 -49.19 -4.82
CA LYS A 9 16.59 -50.05 -5.92
C LYS A 9 16.03 -49.26 -7.09
N ASP A 10 16.29 -47.94 -7.13
CA ASP A 10 15.74 -47.00 -8.11
C ASP A 10 14.19 -46.94 -8.09
N SER A 11 13.57 -47.32 -6.99
CA SER A 11 12.15 -47.19 -6.81
C SER A 11 11.78 -45.76 -6.50
N TYR A 12 10.81 -45.20 -7.22
CA TYR A 12 10.36 -43.83 -7.07
C TYR A 12 8.84 -43.71 -7.26
N SER A 13 8.22 -42.91 -6.46
CA SER A 13 6.81 -42.58 -6.56
C SER A 13 6.60 -41.08 -6.72
N ASP A 14 5.86 -40.65 -7.73
CA ASP A 14 5.51 -39.25 -7.99
C ASP A 14 4.10 -38.91 -7.45
N LYS A 15 3.79 -39.39 -6.27
CA LYS A 15 2.52 -39.10 -5.60
C LYS A 15 2.73 -38.07 -4.50
N ILE A 16 1.85 -37.07 -4.42
CA ILE A 16 1.90 -36.00 -3.40
C ILE A 16 1.91 -36.58 -1.98
N GLY A 17 1.17 -37.71 -1.74
CA GLY A 17 1.13 -38.35 -0.42
C GLY A 17 2.38 -39.15 -0.05
N ASP A 18 3.32 -39.31 -0.98
CA ASP A 18 4.54 -40.07 -0.76
C ASP A 18 5.70 -39.18 -0.41
N TYR A 19 5.63 -38.57 0.78
CA TYR A 19 6.55 -37.54 1.23
C TYR A 19 8.01 -37.96 1.23
N GLN A 20 8.31 -39.25 1.35
CA GLN A 20 9.70 -39.76 1.33
C GLN A 20 10.41 -39.46 0.01
N TYR A 21 9.66 -39.34 -1.08
CA TYR A 21 10.19 -39.04 -2.41
C TYR A 21 9.88 -37.61 -2.91
N THR A 22 8.81 -37.01 -2.39
CA THR A 22 8.23 -35.79 -2.97
C THR A 22 8.05 -34.65 -1.98
N GLU A 23 8.59 -34.77 -0.76
CA GLU A 23 8.51 -33.69 0.22
C GLU A 23 9.10 -32.40 -0.34
N VAL A 24 8.37 -31.28 -0.18
CA VAL A 24 8.80 -29.97 -0.58
C VAL A 24 8.93 -29.05 0.64
N ALA A 25 10.08 -28.40 0.76
CA ALA A 25 10.33 -27.42 1.79
C ALA A 25 11.18 -26.27 1.21
N ILE A 26 11.10 -25.08 1.81
CA ILE A 26 11.81 -23.89 1.31
C ILE A 26 13.32 -24.12 1.34
N ASP A 27 13.86 -24.65 2.41
CA ASP A 27 15.28 -24.94 2.61
C ASP A 27 15.81 -25.98 1.62
N TYR A 28 15.05 -27.05 1.37
CA TYR A 28 15.42 -28.05 0.37
C TYR A 28 15.42 -27.49 -1.07
N ASN A 29 14.49 -26.59 -1.36
CA ASN A 29 14.41 -25.96 -2.67
C ASN A 29 15.45 -24.88 -2.87
N ALA A 30 15.92 -24.23 -1.83
CA ALA A 30 16.87 -23.11 -1.93
C ALA A 30 18.17 -23.51 -2.64
N GLY A 31 18.78 -24.63 -2.27
CA GLY A 31 20.02 -25.13 -2.90
C GLY A 31 19.83 -25.46 -4.40
N TYR A 32 18.72 -26.09 -4.74
CA TYR A 32 18.41 -26.43 -6.13
C TYR A 32 18.15 -25.19 -6.98
N THR A 33 17.39 -24.23 -6.45
CA THR A 33 17.13 -22.95 -7.13
C THR A 33 18.42 -22.15 -7.33
N ALA A 34 19.29 -22.09 -6.32
CA ALA A 34 20.59 -21.43 -6.44
C ALA A 34 21.47 -22.09 -7.53
N ALA A 35 21.50 -23.42 -7.60
CA ALA A 35 22.23 -24.13 -8.63
C ALA A 35 21.68 -23.85 -10.04
N LEU A 36 20.35 -23.82 -10.20
CA LEU A 36 19.74 -23.46 -11.49
C LEU A 36 20.08 -22.03 -11.91
N CYS A 37 20.02 -21.07 -11.00
CA CYS A 37 20.40 -19.68 -11.27
C CYS A 37 21.85 -19.58 -11.73
N ALA A 38 22.78 -20.25 -11.05
CA ALA A 38 24.19 -20.28 -11.44
C ALA A 38 24.42 -20.95 -12.81
N MET A 39 23.64 -21.98 -13.13
CA MET A 39 23.70 -22.62 -14.46
C MET A 39 23.22 -21.68 -15.57
N VAL A 40 22.10 -20.99 -15.34
CA VAL A 40 21.57 -20.00 -16.30
C VAL A 40 22.55 -18.85 -16.49
N GLU A 41 23.17 -18.35 -15.43
CA GLU A 41 24.21 -17.32 -15.50
C GLU A 41 25.41 -17.77 -16.34
N LYS A 42 25.87 -19.00 -16.13
CA LYS A 42 27.07 -19.53 -16.81
C LYS A 42 26.85 -19.97 -18.24
N TYR A 43 25.71 -20.55 -18.52
CA TYR A 43 25.43 -21.20 -19.81
C TYR A 43 24.36 -20.49 -20.64
N GLY A 44 23.71 -19.50 -20.08
CA GLY A 44 22.54 -18.88 -20.67
C GLY A 44 21.28 -19.76 -20.58
N GLY A 45 20.22 -19.30 -21.21
CA GLY A 45 18.96 -20.03 -21.31
C GLY A 45 17.95 -19.22 -22.12
N THR A 46 16.99 -19.91 -22.69
CA THR A 46 15.85 -19.29 -23.38
C THR A 46 14.61 -19.54 -22.54
N SER A 47 13.82 -18.51 -22.31
CA SER A 47 12.53 -18.64 -21.64
C SER A 47 11.62 -19.55 -22.47
N ASP A 48 10.94 -20.48 -21.83
CA ASP A 48 9.88 -21.27 -22.44
C ASP A 48 8.65 -20.37 -22.67
N PRO A 49 8.27 -20.11 -23.94
CA PRO A 49 7.13 -19.25 -24.24
C PRO A 49 5.78 -19.83 -23.77
N ASP A 50 5.73 -21.14 -23.60
CA ASP A 50 4.52 -21.86 -23.16
C ASP A 50 4.47 -22.04 -21.63
N PHE A 51 5.52 -21.58 -20.91
CA PHE A 51 5.48 -21.60 -19.44
C PHE A 51 4.41 -20.63 -18.94
N PRO A 52 3.50 -21.10 -18.06
CA PRO A 52 2.43 -20.22 -17.57
C PRO A 52 3.00 -18.96 -16.93
N PRO A 53 2.40 -17.80 -17.20
CA PRO A 53 2.81 -16.56 -16.60
C PRO A 53 2.74 -16.65 -15.07
N THR A 54 3.48 -15.78 -14.40
CA THR A 54 3.34 -15.59 -12.95
C THR A 54 1.87 -15.41 -12.58
N GLU A 55 1.45 -15.99 -11.47
CA GLU A 55 0.08 -15.85 -10.98
C GLU A 55 -0.31 -14.37 -10.90
N THR A 56 -1.48 -14.04 -11.39
CA THR A 56 -2.03 -12.70 -11.22
C THR A 56 -2.30 -12.47 -9.74
N PRO A 57 -1.81 -11.37 -9.15
CA PRO A 57 -2.12 -11.02 -7.77
C PRO A 57 -3.63 -11.01 -7.53
N LYS A 58 -4.08 -11.57 -6.41
CA LYS A 58 -5.51 -11.57 -6.04
C LYS A 58 -6.01 -10.20 -5.61
N TRP A 59 -5.10 -9.31 -5.25
CA TRP A 59 -5.35 -7.95 -4.77
C TRP A 59 -4.33 -7.00 -5.36
N ASP A 60 -4.63 -5.71 -5.31
CA ASP A 60 -3.65 -4.69 -5.62
C ASP A 60 -2.42 -4.83 -4.72
N GLU A 61 -1.24 -4.71 -5.31
CA GLU A 61 0.00 -4.87 -4.57
C GLU A 61 0.29 -3.67 -3.67
N PHE A 62 -0.15 -2.48 -4.10
CA PHE A 62 0.03 -1.22 -3.39
C PHE A 62 -1.31 -0.50 -3.30
N PHE A 63 -1.77 -0.27 -2.10
CA PHE A 63 -3.06 0.36 -1.86
C PHE A 63 -3.11 1.07 -0.51
N MET A 64 -4.12 1.91 -0.34
CA MET A 64 -4.39 2.59 0.91
C MET A 64 -5.57 1.94 1.61
N LYS A 65 -5.45 1.76 2.94
CA LYS A 65 -6.58 1.45 3.82
C LYS A 65 -6.73 2.55 4.85
N ALA A 66 -7.96 2.83 5.24
CA ALA A 66 -8.21 3.80 6.29
C ALA A 66 -9.44 3.45 7.13
N SER A 67 -9.55 4.12 8.26
CA SER A 67 -10.77 4.24 9.05
C SER A 67 -10.88 5.64 9.62
N VAL A 68 -12.08 6.02 10.02
CA VAL A 68 -12.29 7.27 10.75
C VAL A 68 -11.84 7.04 12.20
N ASN A 69 -10.78 7.76 12.59
CA ASN A 69 -10.25 7.68 13.95
C ASN A 69 -11.15 8.47 14.92
N GLN A 70 -11.46 9.70 14.54
CA GLN A 70 -12.37 10.58 15.29
C GLN A 70 -13.11 11.50 14.31
N SER A 71 -14.35 11.86 14.64
CA SER A 71 -15.12 12.84 13.90
C SER A 71 -15.97 13.67 14.87
N ALA A 72 -16.07 14.96 14.59
CA ALA A 72 -16.90 15.91 15.34
C ALA A 72 -17.44 16.97 14.37
N SER A 73 -18.25 17.89 14.88
CA SER A 73 -18.89 18.96 14.08
C SER A 73 -17.91 19.95 13.42
N SER A 74 -16.63 19.92 13.77
CA SER A 74 -15.60 20.82 13.24
C SER A 74 -14.37 20.11 12.70
N TYR A 75 -14.33 18.77 12.70
CA TYR A 75 -13.18 18.03 12.17
C TYR A 75 -13.47 16.58 11.82
N THR A 76 -12.64 16.04 10.96
CA THR A 76 -12.48 14.60 10.72
C THR A 76 -11.02 14.22 10.88
N GLU A 77 -10.74 13.19 11.66
CA GLU A 77 -9.42 12.59 11.80
C GLU A 77 -9.44 11.19 11.23
N LEU A 78 -8.52 10.95 10.32
CA LEU A 78 -8.37 9.68 9.61
C LEU A 78 -7.15 8.93 10.10
N LYS A 79 -7.28 7.62 10.17
CA LYS A 79 -6.21 6.67 10.42
C LYS A 79 -5.95 5.92 9.13
N ALA A 80 -4.90 6.29 8.40
CA ALA A 80 -4.59 5.77 7.09
C ALA A 80 -3.33 4.89 7.11
N PHE A 81 -3.35 3.83 6.31
CA PHE A 81 -2.25 2.89 6.13
C PHE A 81 -1.88 2.80 4.65
N ALA A 82 -0.64 3.05 4.34
CA ALA A 82 -0.06 2.64 3.06
C ALA A 82 0.36 1.17 3.17
N MET A 83 -0.16 0.34 2.26
CA MET A 83 0.03 -1.10 2.26
C MET A 83 0.94 -1.53 1.11
N ASN A 84 1.83 -2.47 1.39
CA ASN A 84 2.66 -3.14 0.38
C ASN A 84 2.47 -4.65 0.49
N HIS A 85 1.74 -5.22 -0.45
CA HIS A 85 1.50 -6.67 -0.55
C HIS A 85 2.17 -7.25 -1.80
N SER A 86 3.19 -6.58 -2.33
CA SER A 86 3.91 -7.10 -3.50
C SER A 86 4.62 -8.41 -3.17
N ALA A 87 4.48 -9.40 -4.05
CA ALA A 87 5.01 -10.74 -3.83
C ALA A 87 5.77 -11.31 -5.05
N TRP A 88 5.41 -10.92 -6.27
CA TRP A 88 5.90 -11.54 -7.51
C TRP A 88 6.40 -10.54 -8.56
N PRO A 89 7.58 -9.95 -8.40
CA PRO A 89 8.51 -10.02 -7.28
C PRO A 89 8.12 -9.12 -6.12
N ALA A 90 8.56 -9.46 -4.92
CA ALA A 90 8.47 -8.58 -3.76
C ALA A 90 9.32 -7.32 -3.97
N ARG A 91 8.73 -6.15 -3.74
CA ARG A 91 9.36 -4.84 -4.00
C ARG A 91 9.16 -3.90 -2.82
N THR A 92 10.16 -3.11 -2.49
CA THR A 92 10.01 -2.01 -1.53
C THR A 92 9.38 -0.81 -2.20
N ILE A 93 8.50 -0.09 -1.49
CA ILE A 93 8.02 1.21 -1.93
C ILE A 93 8.96 2.28 -1.38
N LYS A 94 9.43 3.17 -2.25
CA LYS A 94 10.21 4.37 -1.94
C LYS A 94 9.48 5.60 -2.48
N ASN A 95 9.81 6.77 -1.93
CA ASN A 95 9.26 8.06 -2.38
C ASN A 95 7.73 8.03 -2.47
N LEU A 96 7.10 7.38 -1.48
CA LEU A 96 5.67 7.20 -1.43
C LEU A 96 4.99 8.53 -1.09
N SER A 97 3.93 8.83 -1.80
CA SER A 97 2.94 9.82 -1.42
C SER A 97 1.54 9.38 -1.78
N TYR A 98 0.54 9.91 -1.09
CA TYR A 98 -0.86 9.69 -1.41
C TYR A 98 -1.68 10.95 -1.16
N ASN A 99 -2.81 11.05 -1.84
CA ASN A 99 -3.72 12.18 -1.74
C ASN A 99 -5.03 11.74 -1.08
N TYR A 100 -5.55 12.60 -0.22
CA TYR A 100 -6.90 12.53 0.31
C TYR A 100 -7.71 13.68 -0.28
N TYR A 101 -8.82 13.37 -0.94
CA TYR A 101 -9.70 14.34 -1.61
C TYR A 101 -10.92 14.62 -0.75
N PHE A 102 -11.22 15.91 -0.59
CA PHE A 102 -12.35 16.39 0.19
C PHE A 102 -13.05 17.54 -0.50
N ASP A 103 -14.36 17.70 -0.24
CA ASP A 103 -15.23 18.73 -0.78
C ASP A 103 -15.56 19.74 0.33
N ILE A 104 -15.53 21.02 0.02
CA ILE A 104 -15.87 22.11 0.96
C ILE A 104 -17.13 22.88 0.52
N SER A 105 -17.99 22.26 -0.29
CA SER A 105 -19.20 22.94 -0.79
C SER A 105 -20.09 23.43 0.33
N GLU A 106 -20.23 22.67 1.41
CA GLU A 106 -20.99 23.05 2.61
C GLU A 106 -20.39 24.27 3.33
N LEU A 107 -19.05 24.41 3.32
CA LEU A 107 -18.38 25.59 3.88
C LEU A 107 -18.63 26.83 3.01
N VAL A 108 -18.53 26.67 1.68
CA VAL A 108 -18.78 27.75 0.72
C VAL A 108 -20.22 28.23 0.80
N ASP A 109 -21.19 27.33 0.87
CA ASP A 109 -22.61 27.64 1.02
C ASP A 109 -22.91 28.36 2.33
N ALA A 110 -22.13 28.09 3.38
CA ALA A 110 -22.21 28.79 4.66
C ALA A 110 -21.40 30.11 4.71
N GLY A 111 -20.76 30.51 3.59
CA GLY A 111 -20.01 31.76 3.46
C GLY A 111 -18.55 31.69 3.93
N TYR A 112 -18.01 30.51 4.10
CA TYR A 112 -16.61 30.25 4.46
C TYR A 112 -15.78 29.86 3.21
N SER A 113 -14.51 29.55 3.40
CA SER A 113 -13.58 29.23 2.32
C SER A 113 -12.53 28.22 2.74
N ILE A 114 -11.70 27.79 1.81
CA ILE A 114 -10.56 26.93 2.07
C ILE A 114 -9.57 27.52 3.10
N ASN A 115 -9.53 28.83 3.24
CA ASN A 115 -8.67 29.51 4.23
C ASN A 115 -9.09 29.23 5.69
N ASP A 116 -10.29 28.75 5.89
CA ASP A 116 -10.82 28.34 7.19
C ASP A 116 -10.51 26.88 7.51
N VAL A 117 -9.94 26.13 6.56
CA VAL A 117 -9.56 24.72 6.72
C VAL A 117 -8.11 24.61 7.18
N SER A 118 -7.90 23.81 8.21
CA SER A 118 -6.58 23.46 8.74
C SER A 118 -6.33 21.97 8.64
N VAL A 119 -5.10 21.59 8.30
CA VAL A 119 -4.68 20.20 8.22
C VAL A 119 -3.45 19.94 9.08
N LYS A 120 -3.39 18.79 9.74
CA LYS A 120 -2.24 18.41 10.57
C LYS A 120 -2.08 16.91 10.69
N ILE A 121 -0.85 16.44 10.86
CA ILE A 121 -0.54 15.06 11.25
C ILE A 121 -0.64 14.96 12.78
N GLY A 122 -1.39 13.97 13.25
CA GLY A 122 -1.53 13.63 14.66
C GLY A 122 -0.60 12.50 15.09
N TYR A 123 -0.34 11.54 14.19
CA TYR A 123 0.52 10.39 14.43
C TYR A 123 1.20 9.93 13.16
N ASP A 124 2.45 9.51 13.27
CA ASP A 124 3.26 8.93 12.20
C ASP A 124 4.07 7.76 12.79
N GLN A 125 3.80 6.55 12.31
CA GLN A 125 4.41 5.32 12.80
C GLN A 125 5.94 5.34 12.70
N HIS A 126 6.49 6.04 11.72
CA HIS A 126 7.92 6.03 11.39
C HIS A 126 8.67 7.32 11.74
N SER A 127 8.03 8.23 12.50
CA SER A 127 8.60 9.55 12.78
C SER A 127 9.94 9.53 13.54
N SER A 128 10.24 8.44 14.26
CA SER A 128 11.45 8.31 15.09
C SER A 128 12.67 7.79 14.35
N ASP A 129 12.48 6.96 13.32
CA ASP A 129 13.55 6.17 12.68
C ASP A 129 13.73 6.42 11.19
N LYS A 130 12.69 6.87 10.49
CA LYS A 130 12.71 7.03 9.02
C LYS A 130 12.39 8.44 8.53
N GLY A 131 12.28 9.40 9.44
CA GLY A 131 11.83 10.76 9.13
C GLY A 131 10.30 10.88 9.09
N LYS A 132 9.84 12.11 9.23
CA LYS A 132 8.41 12.41 9.37
C LYS A 132 7.71 12.43 8.02
N ILE A 133 6.48 11.89 8.00
CA ILE A 133 5.53 12.16 6.93
C ILE A 133 5.18 13.66 6.96
N SER A 134 5.16 14.30 5.81
CA SER A 134 4.68 15.67 5.63
C SER A 134 3.29 15.68 5.02
N ILE A 135 2.47 16.65 5.40
CA ILE A 135 1.17 16.93 4.79
C ILE A 135 1.21 18.32 4.16
N SER A 136 0.70 18.43 2.93
CA SER A 136 0.60 19.74 2.26
C SER A 136 -0.53 20.57 2.83
N ASP A 137 -0.48 21.86 2.62
CA ASP A 137 -1.69 22.67 2.66
C ASP A 137 -2.71 22.14 1.64
N PRO A 138 -4.01 22.44 1.80
CA PRO A 138 -5.03 22.07 0.81
C PRO A 138 -4.70 22.60 -0.59
N ILE A 139 -4.74 21.72 -1.58
CA ILE A 139 -4.49 22.04 -2.98
C ILE A 139 -5.80 21.87 -3.75
N GLN A 140 -6.21 22.90 -4.49
CA GLN A 140 -7.43 22.84 -5.28
C GLN A 140 -7.30 21.83 -6.42
N TYR A 141 -8.27 20.93 -6.51
CA TYR A 141 -8.38 19.97 -7.62
C TYR A 141 -9.34 20.46 -8.68
N SER A 142 -10.58 20.78 -8.29
CA SER A 142 -11.60 21.30 -9.21
C SER A 142 -12.77 21.92 -8.43
N GLY A 143 -13.18 23.14 -8.71
CA GLY A 143 -14.29 23.78 -8.01
C GLY A 143 -14.05 23.83 -6.51
N ASN A 144 -14.96 23.26 -5.72
CA ASN A 144 -14.86 23.18 -4.26
C ASN A 144 -14.13 21.92 -3.78
N ILE A 145 -13.63 21.08 -4.69
CA ILE A 145 -12.90 19.87 -4.36
C ILE A 145 -11.40 20.20 -4.20
N TYR A 146 -10.86 19.85 -3.08
CA TYR A 146 -9.46 19.98 -2.71
C TYR A 146 -8.85 18.64 -2.36
N TYR A 147 -7.54 18.58 -2.27
CA TYR A 147 -6.83 17.45 -1.71
C TYR A 147 -5.67 17.90 -0.84
N VAL A 148 -5.31 17.07 0.09
CA VAL A 148 -4.04 17.14 0.80
C VAL A 148 -3.15 16.01 0.34
N LYS A 149 -1.85 16.31 0.16
CA LYS A 149 -0.84 15.33 -0.19
C LYS A 149 -0.02 14.97 1.04
N LEU A 150 -0.03 13.70 1.38
CA LEU A 150 0.86 13.13 2.39
C LEU A 150 2.08 12.53 1.70
N SER A 151 3.27 12.97 2.08
CA SER A 151 4.53 12.53 1.47
C SER A 151 5.45 11.95 2.53
N PHE A 152 5.97 10.75 2.25
CA PHE A 152 6.95 10.10 3.11
C PHE A 152 8.30 10.79 2.97
N ALA A 153 9.09 10.81 4.04
CA ALA A 153 10.43 11.38 4.00
C ALA A 153 11.35 10.59 3.05
N ASP A 154 12.34 11.28 2.49
CA ASP A 154 13.35 10.64 1.64
C ASP A 154 14.05 9.50 2.40
N GLY A 155 14.18 8.35 1.71
CA GLY A 155 14.77 7.16 2.29
C GLY A 155 13.80 6.29 3.11
N SER A 156 12.58 6.76 3.40
CA SER A 156 11.54 5.92 3.99
C SER A 156 11.11 4.82 3.02
N VAL A 157 10.92 3.63 3.53
CA VAL A 157 10.48 2.48 2.73
C VAL A 157 9.33 1.75 3.42
N VAL A 158 8.37 1.28 2.62
CA VAL A 158 7.38 0.29 3.07
C VAL A 158 7.78 -1.04 2.46
N MET A 159 8.06 -2.01 3.33
CA MET A 159 8.57 -3.33 2.94
C MET A 159 7.43 -4.22 2.44
N PRO A 160 7.70 -5.22 1.60
CA PRO A 160 6.66 -6.14 1.12
C PRO A 160 6.32 -7.25 2.13
N THR A 161 6.97 -7.30 3.27
CA THR A 161 6.86 -8.37 4.25
C THR A 161 7.14 -7.83 5.66
N GLY A 162 7.00 -8.69 6.65
CA GLY A 162 7.14 -8.35 8.06
C GLY A 162 5.80 -8.23 8.77
N GLN A 163 5.82 -8.23 10.08
CA GLN A 163 4.59 -8.17 10.89
C GLN A 163 3.90 -6.81 10.80
N SER A 164 4.67 -5.73 10.76
CA SER A 164 4.19 -4.35 10.65
C SER A 164 4.85 -3.57 9.51
N GLU A 165 5.97 -4.04 8.99
CA GLU A 165 6.80 -3.35 8.00
C GLU A 165 6.17 -3.29 6.61
N HIS A 166 5.16 -4.15 6.36
CA HIS A 166 4.37 -4.15 5.12
C HIS A 166 3.32 -3.04 5.06
N ARG A 167 3.24 -2.23 6.10
CA ARG A 167 2.32 -1.10 6.19
C ARG A 167 2.96 0.08 6.90
N SER A 168 2.44 1.27 6.63
CA SER A 168 2.84 2.49 7.34
C SER A 168 1.62 3.29 7.72
N GLU A 169 1.42 3.48 9.01
CA GLU A 169 0.30 4.24 9.58
C GLU A 169 0.63 5.72 9.68
N CYS A 170 -0.32 6.54 9.24
CA CYS A 170 -0.37 7.97 9.49
C CYS A 170 -1.78 8.37 9.94
N GLN A 171 -1.88 9.14 11.01
CA GLN A 171 -3.15 9.77 11.40
C GLN A 171 -3.07 11.25 11.10
N PHE A 172 -4.05 11.77 10.38
CA PHE A 172 -4.12 13.17 10.02
C PHE A 172 -5.54 13.70 10.22
N ARG A 173 -5.63 14.99 10.52
CA ARG A 173 -6.89 15.67 10.79
C ARG A 173 -7.08 16.82 9.82
N ILE A 174 -8.31 16.92 9.30
CA ILE A 174 -8.83 18.09 8.60
C ILE A 174 -9.85 18.73 9.52
N SER A 175 -9.75 20.02 9.76
CA SER A 175 -10.57 20.74 10.73
C SER A 175 -10.86 22.15 10.29
N ILE A 176 -11.98 22.66 10.76
CA ILE A 176 -12.39 24.07 10.69
C ILE A 176 -12.35 24.68 12.10
N PRO A 177 -12.36 26.01 12.25
CA PRO A 177 -12.41 26.66 13.57
C PRO A 177 -13.63 26.21 14.38
N ASP A 178 -13.44 26.00 15.68
CA ASP A 178 -14.49 25.51 16.60
C ASP A 178 -15.73 26.40 16.70
N ASN A 179 -15.61 27.68 16.33
CA ASN A 179 -16.75 28.59 16.26
C ASN A 179 -17.63 28.40 15.01
N ILE A 180 -17.19 27.57 14.04
CA ILE A 180 -17.97 27.18 12.86
C ILE A 180 -18.59 25.81 13.13
N GLN A 181 -19.71 25.78 13.84
CA GLN A 181 -20.35 24.54 14.28
C GLN A 181 -21.40 24.05 13.26
N GLY A 182 -21.42 22.72 13.04
CA GLY A 182 -22.47 22.05 12.28
C GLY A 182 -22.46 22.32 10.78
N VAL A 183 -21.35 22.80 10.24
CA VAL A 183 -21.15 23.03 8.82
C VAL A 183 -20.31 21.93 8.18
N TRP A 184 -19.30 21.43 8.89
CA TRP A 184 -18.40 20.39 8.38
C TRP A 184 -19.10 19.06 8.14
N ASP A 185 -19.07 18.56 6.90
CA ASP A 185 -19.67 17.29 6.49
C ASP A 185 -18.67 16.47 5.66
N PRO A 186 -17.96 15.50 6.24
CA PRO A 186 -17.02 14.68 5.52
C PRO A 186 -17.69 13.62 4.61
N THR A 187 -19.00 13.47 4.66
CA THR A 187 -19.69 12.41 3.89
C THR A 187 -19.78 12.72 2.40
N ASN A 188 -19.53 13.99 1.99
CA ASN A 188 -19.42 14.41 0.61
C ASN A 188 -17.99 14.26 0.04
N ASP A 189 -17.02 13.90 0.87
CA ASP A 189 -15.63 13.71 0.48
C ASP A 189 -15.43 12.44 -0.34
N TYR A 190 -14.78 12.54 -1.51
CA TYR A 190 -14.48 11.38 -2.36
C TYR A 190 -13.68 10.30 -1.61
N SER A 191 -12.66 10.71 -0.85
CA SER A 191 -11.79 9.76 -0.15
C SER A 191 -12.36 9.24 1.17
N TYR A 192 -13.45 9.82 1.65
CA TYR A 192 -14.17 9.37 2.86
C TYR A 192 -15.18 8.25 2.55
N ALA A 193 -15.61 8.15 1.31
CA ALA A 193 -16.66 7.20 0.90
C ALA A 193 -16.31 5.76 1.32
N GLY A 194 -17.22 5.11 2.04
CA GLY A 194 -17.06 3.73 2.53
C GLY A 194 -16.22 3.59 3.80
N LEU A 195 -15.64 4.67 4.34
CA LEU A 195 -14.90 4.60 5.60
C LEU A 195 -15.87 4.55 6.80
N GLU A 196 -15.51 3.74 7.78
CA GLU A 196 -16.26 3.60 9.03
C GLU A 196 -15.41 4.04 10.23
N GLN A 197 -16.09 4.50 11.28
CA GLN A 197 -15.39 4.82 12.53
C GLN A 197 -15.04 3.53 13.29
N GLY A 198 -13.78 3.41 13.71
CA GLY A 198 -13.31 2.32 14.53
C GLY A 198 -12.08 1.60 14.02
N ALA A 199 -11.98 0.31 14.36
CA ALA A 199 -10.79 -0.50 14.08
C ALA A 199 -10.79 -1.15 12.69
N LYS A 200 -11.95 -1.26 12.03
CA LYS A 200 -12.04 -1.86 10.70
C LYS A 200 -11.46 -0.92 9.66
N LEU A 201 -10.54 -1.43 8.88
CA LEU A 201 -9.87 -0.69 7.81
C LEU A 201 -10.52 -1.03 6.47
N GLU A 202 -11.04 -0.01 5.79
CA GLU A 202 -11.58 -0.12 4.43
C GLU A 202 -10.60 0.46 3.42
N GLU A 203 -10.75 0.11 2.15
CA GLU A 203 -10.00 0.74 1.08
C GLU A 203 -10.35 2.23 0.99
N MET A 204 -9.32 3.08 1.03
CA MET A 204 -9.49 4.51 0.89
C MET A 204 -9.35 4.90 -0.58
N ALA A 205 -10.38 5.50 -1.15
CA ALA A 205 -10.31 6.09 -2.48
C ALA A 205 -9.36 7.28 -2.49
N GLY A 206 -8.48 7.33 -3.48
CA GLY A 206 -7.49 8.38 -3.60
C GLY A 206 -6.43 8.03 -4.63
N THR A 207 -5.38 8.84 -4.71
CA THR A 207 -4.26 8.60 -5.62
C THR A 207 -3.02 8.25 -4.82
N ILE A 208 -2.52 7.02 -4.96
CA ILE A 208 -1.21 6.60 -4.48
C ILE A 208 -0.17 6.83 -5.57
N GLN A 209 0.98 7.38 -5.21
CA GLN A 209 2.10 7.65 -6.11
C GLN A 209 3.39 7.11 -5.50
N ASN A 210 4.17 6.40 -6.30
CA ASN A 210 5.51 5.95 -5.96
C ASN A 210 6.35 5.78 -7.23
N ASP A 211 7.64 5.56 -7.08
CA ASP A 211 8.55 5.46 -8.24
C ASP A 211 8.24 4.24 -9.13
N ILE A 212 7.74 3.16 -8.55
CA ILE A 212 7.37 1.94 -9.29
C ILE A 212 6.20 2.22 -10.22
N LEU A 213 5.15 2.90 -9.74
CA LEU A 213 3.99 3.25 -10.57
C LEU A 213 4.36 4.21 -11.70
N LYS A 214 5.32 5.13 -11.48
CA LYS A 214 5.83 6.01 -12.54
C LYS A 214 6.50 5.22 -13.66
N GLU A 215 7.30 4.20 -13.33
CA GLU A 215 7.94 3.34 -14.34
C GLU A 215 6.93 2.54 -15.15
N PHE A 216 5.84 2.07 -14.55
CA PHE A 216 4.77 1.38 -15.25
C PHE A 216 4.01 2.29 -16.21
N MET A 217 3.75 3.53 -15.83
CA MET A 217 3.06 4.50 -16.71
C MET A 217 3.91 4.91 -17.91
N VAL A 218 5.22 5.00 -17.76
CA VAL A 218 6.15 5.32 -18.87
C VAL A 218 6.32 4.15 -19.86
N ARG A 219 6.16 2.90 -19.42
CA ARG A 219 6.28 1.73 -20.30
C ARG A 219 5.02 1.42 -21.11
N ASN A 220 3.88 1.99 -20.75
CA ASN A 220 2.58 1.76 -21.40
C ASN A 220 2.09 2.96 -22.21
N THR A 221 2.91 4.00 -22.42
CA THR A 221 2.71 5.12 -23.35
C THR A 221 3.72 5.06 -24.48
#